data_49db6a634cae832449be8b3ba9ea64e1
#
_entry.id   49db6a634cae832449be8b3ba9ea64e1
#
_cell.length_a   1.000
_cell.length_b   1.000
_cell.length_c   1.000
_cell.angle_alpha   90.00
_cell.angle_beta   90.00
_cell.angle_gamma   90.00
#
_symmetry.space_group_name_H-M   'P 1'
#
loop_
_entity.id
_entity.type
_entity.pdbx_description
1 polymer ?
#
loop_
_entity_poly.entity_id
_entity_poly.type
_entity_poly.pdbx_seq_one_letter_code
_entity_poly.pdbx_strand_id
1 'polypeptide(L)'
;MAWRARVFAVLAALCLGGSAAAQHWYDNAVIYEIYPRSFQDTNGDGIGDLNGITERLDYLKQLGVDAIWITPFYPSPNKDFGYDVSNYVDVAKDYGTLADWDKLVAEAKKRNIRVLVDFVLNHTSDQHPWFLESRSSRTNPKRDWYVWRSGGGPTEPPTHWTSIFGGYAWTWDAKTQQWYYHIFLPQQPDVNWRNPELRKAMYDVVRFWLDRGASGFRLDATPYLFEDSKYPDDPHPPPASRAGLMPYNSGRPENHEVLREMRAILDGYEGNPVMLGESVTATIADLRKVYGENYDEIQLPMDFLFADLKTLDAAKFKKQVDAAQLDLGKGTPVFFLSSHDHPRQWSVFGDGVHNDEIAKLTAALTLAQRGTVLLYYGEEIGMGTMPRAELKKAPIGEKRPVADIRDGERTPMQWDAGGNAGFSTGAPWLPVETDYRKYNVASEKRRADSIYSWYAGLLKLRHDNAAFREGEYVPLDAGNANVFAFGRRTVAGEAALIVLNPSGEEQKVRITGWPGGWPGFSKLLEASPAAKAPGGSGFSVAPFGVVIAGVR
;
A
#
# COMPACT_ATOMS: atom_id res chain seq x y z
N MET A 1 -28.72 41.36 -66.31
CA MET A 1 -27.35 41.33 -65.68
C MET A 1 -27.51 40.68 -64.32
N ALA A 2 -27.11 39.45 -64.21
CA ALA A 2 -27.24 38.63 -63.01
C ALA A 2 -25.89 38.47 -62.33
N TRP A 3 -25.72 38.90 -61.09
CA TRP A 3 -24.52 38.74 -60.30
C TRP A 3 -24.74 37.55 -59.33
N ARG A 4 -23.96 36.47 -59.56
CA ARG A 4 -23.97 35.25 -58.73
C ARG A 4 -23.00 35.48 -57.54
N ALA A 5 -23.55 35.51 -56.34
CA ALA A 5 -22.77 35.43 -55.11
C ALA A 5 -22.38 33.94 -54.82
N ARG A 6 -21.09 33.67 -54.73
CA ARG A 6 -20.54 32.37 -54.25
C ARG A 6 -20.37 32.46 -52.74
N VAL A 7 -21.13 31.65 -52.04
CA VAL A 7 -20.92 31.42 -50.60
C VAL A 7 -19.84 30.35 -50.44
N PHE A 8 -18.70 30.71 -49.87
CA PHE A 8 -17.69 29.75 -49.39
C PHE A 8 -18.06 29.30 -47.98
N ALA A 9 -18.48 28.06 -47.84
CA ALA A 9 -18.60 27.40 -46.53
C ALA A 9 -17.21 26.94 -46.10
N VAL A 10 -16.66 27.60 -45.10
CA VAL A 10 -15.45 27.13 -44.39
C VAL A 10 -15.89 26.13 -43.33
N LEU A 11 -15.71 24.86 -43.60
CA LEU A 11 -15.78 23.81 -42.56
C LEU A 11 -14.54 23.95 -41.67
N ALA A 12 -14.68 24.54 -40.51
CA ALA A 12 -13.70 24.46 -39.44
C ALA A 12 -13.80 23.06 -38.81
N ALA A 13 -12.92 22.15 -39.21
CA ALA A 13 -12.70 20.92 -38.50
C ALA A 13 -12.02 21.25 -37.15
N LEU A 14 -12.80 21.29 -36.09
CA LEU A 14 -12.30 21.27 -34.73
C LEU A 14 -11.67 19.90 -34.48
N CYS A 15 -10.36 19.83 -34.73
CA CYS A 15 -9.53 18.77 -34.17
C CYS A 15 -9.52 18.95 -32.65
N LEU A 16 -10.42 18.31 -31.94
CA LEU A 16 -10.27 18.04 -30.52
C LEU A 16 -9.12 17.03 -30.38
N GLY A 17 -7.90 17.51 -30.53
CA GLY A 17 -6.73 16.82 -30.05
C GLY A 17 -6.75 16.88 -28.52
N GLY A 18 -7.44 15.95 -27.87
CA GLY A 18 -7.20 15.67 -26.48
C GLY A 18 -5.74 15.23 -26.39
N SER A 19 -4.87 16.10 -25.88
CA SER A 19 -3.54 15.69 -25.43
C SER A 19 -3.78 14.61 -24.39
N ALA A 20 -3.38 13.37 -24.69
CA ALA A 20 -3.25 12.36 -23.64
C ALA A 20 -2.36 13.01 -22.57
N ALA A 21 -2.88 13.22 -21.37
CA ALA A 21 -2.09 13.71 -20.25
C ALA A 21 -0.89 12.77 -20.13
N ALA A 22 0.31 13.35 -19.98
CA ALA A 22 1.50 12.53 -19.85
C ALA A 22 1.30 11.60 -18.65
N GLN A 23 1.43 10.31 -18.87
CA GLN A 23 1.27 9.30 -17.83
C GLN A 23 2.39 9.49 -16.81
N HIS A 24 2.02 9.63 -15.54
CA HIS A 24 3.01 9.67 -14.47
C HIS A 24 3.61 8.28 -14.24
N TRP A 25 4.84 8.22 -13.75
CA TRP A 25 5.53 6.95 -13.51
C TRP A 25 4.73 6.01 -12.60
N TYR A 26 3.96 6.57 -11.67
CA TYR A 26 3.20 5.82 -10.68
C TYR A 26 1.83 5.35 -11.18
N ASP A 27 1.31 5.83 -12.30
CA ASP A 27 -0.05 5.52 -12.77
C ASP A 27 -0.30 4.03 -13.04
N ASN A 28 0.76 3.26 -13.28
CA ASN A 28 0.70 1.82 -13.49
C ASN A 28 1.87 1.08 -12.80
N ALA A 29 2.46 1.69 -11.77
CA ALA A 29 3.62 1.15 -11.09
C ALA A 29 3.29 -0.06 -10.21
N VAL A 30 4.32 -0.86 -9.96
CA VAL A 30 4.34 -1.86 -8.90
C VAL A 30 5.29 -1.38 -7.82
N ILE A 31 4.73 -1.06 -6.65
CA ILE A 31 5.46 -0.62 -5.47
C ILE A 31 5.59 -1.82 -4.53
N TYR A 32 6.81 -2.23 -4.24
CA TYR A 32 7.09 -3.37 -3.38
C TYR A 32 7.33 -2.88 -1.94
N GLU A 33 6.46 -3.29 -1.03
CA GLU A 33 6.56 -2.96 0.39
C GLU A 33 7.61 -3.84 1.07
N ILE A 34 8.60 -3.21 1.69
CA ILE A 34 9.66 -3.86 2.46
C ILE A 34 9.52 -3.53 3.93
N TYR A 35 9.38 -4.57 4.77
CA TYR A 35 9.58 -4.48 6.20
C TYR A 35 11.07 -4.71 6.48
N PRO A 36 11.89 -3.65 6.70
CA PRO A 36 13.35 -3.75 6.65
C PRO A 36 13.88 -4.77 7.63
N ARG A 37 13.29 -4.84 8.83
CA ARG A 37 13.68 -5.76 9.92
C ARG A 37 13.62 -7.23 9.52
N SER A 38 12.82 -7.58 8.52
CA SER A 38 12.57 -8.96 8.07
C SER A 38 13.04 -9.26 6.64
N PHE A 39 13.66 -8.31 5.94
CA PHE A 39 13.96 -8.51 4.53
C PHE A 39 15.28 -9.24 4.28
N GLN A 40 16.41 -8.70 4.77
CA GLN A 40 17.72 -9.32 4.69
C GLN A 40 18.64 -8.73 5.74
N ASP A 41 19.27 -9.57 6.54
CA ASP A 41 20.30 -9.23 7.51
C ASP A 41 21.69 -9.45 6.91
N THR A 42 22.56 -8.43 6.95
CA THR A 42 23.92 -8.50 6.42
C THR A 42 25.00 -8.59 7.49
N ASN A 43 24.69 -8.23 8.75
CA ASN A 43 25.65 -8.18 9.85
C ASN A 43 25.56 -9.38 10.81
N GLY A 44 24.51 -10.20 10.70
CA GLY A 44 24.32 -11.41 11.49
C GLY A 44 23.73 -11.20 12.88
N ASP A 45 23.11 -10.05 13.13
CA ASP A 45 22.46 -9.74 14.42
C ASP A 45 21.01 -10.25 14.50
N GLY A 46 20.48 -10.80 13.41
CA GLY A 46 19.12 -11.32 13.30
C GLY A 46 18.08 -10.29 12.87
N ILE A 47 18.51 -9.08 12.56
CA ILE A 47 17.66 -7.96 12.13
C ILE A 47 18.07 -7.56 10.71
N GLY A 48 17.10 -7.46 9.79
CA GLY A 48 17.37 -6.98 8.44
C GLY A 48 17.76 -5.51 8.42
N ASP A 49 18.54 -5.09 7.43
CA ASP A 49 19.14 -3.78 7.36
C ASP A 49 19.11 -3.15 5.93
N LEU A 50 19.48 -1.88 5.80
CA LEU A 50 19.48 -1.14 4.51
C LEU A 50 20.49 -1.72 3.51
N ASN A 51 21.62 -2.27 3.98
CA ASN A 51 22.58 -2.95 3.12
C ASN A 51 21.97 -4.23 2.55
N GLY A 52 21.18 -4.97 3.34
CA GLY A 52 20.45 -6.14 2.89
C GLY A 52 19.43 -5.81 1.81
N ILE A 53 18.71 -4.70 1.93
CA ILE A 53 17.84 -4.21 0.85
C ILE A 53 18.68 -3.91 -0.40
N THR A 54 19.83 -3.25 -0.23
CA THR A 54 20.75 -2.90 -1.33
C THR A 54 21.25 -4.15 -2.05
N GLU A 55 21.62 -5.22 -1.35
CA GLU A 55 22.05 -6.49 -1.93
C GLU A 55 20.94 -7.20 -2.72
N ARG A 56 19.68 -6.97 -2.37
CA ARG A 56 18.52 -7.60 -3.02
C ARG A 56 17.88 -6.77 -4.14
N LEU A 57 18.43 -5.60 -4.49
CA LEU A 57 17.90 -4.75 -5.57
C LEU A 57 17.88 -5.44 -6.94
N ASP A 58 18.87 -6.30 -7.25
CA ASP A 58 18.87 -7.07 -8.50
C ASP A 58 17.73 -8.09 -8.56
N TYR A 59 17.36 -8.68 -7.43
CA TYR A 59 16.18 -9.53 -7.31
C TYR A 59 14.90 -8.74 -7.62
N LEU A 60 14.72 -7.59 -7.01
CA LEU A 60 13.55 -6.72 -7.21
C LEU A 60 13.47 -6.24 -8.67
N LYS A 61 14.60 -5.89 -9.28
CA LYS A 61 14.66 -5.53 -10.70
C LYS A 61 14.27 -6.69 -11.61
N GLN A 62 14.75 -7.90 -11.33
CA GLN A 62 14.41 -9.11 -12.09
C GLN A 62 12.92 -9.49 -11.94
N LEU A 63 12.34 -9.26 -10.78
CA LEU A 63 10.91 -9.46 -10.54
C LEU A 63 10.06 -8.47 -11.36
N GLY A 64 10.55 -7.26 -11.62
CA GLY A 64 9.85 -6.21 -12.35
C GLY A 64 9.25 -5.12 -11.46
N VAL A 65 9.85 -4.85 -10.30
CA VAL A 65 9.43 -3.80 -9.38
C VAL A 65 9.85 -2.42 -9.88
N ASP A 66 8.97 -1.42 -9.80
CA ASP A 66 9.21 -0.03 -10.21
C ASP A 66 9.67 0.85 -9.05
N ALA A 67 9.16 0.58 -7.87
CA ALA A 67 9.51 1.31 -6.66
C ALA A 67 9.48 0.38 -5.44
N ILE A 68 10.25 0.73 -4.41
CA ILE A 68 10.15 0.14 -3.09
C ILE A 68 9.60 1.16 -2.10
N TRP A 69 8.72 0.72 -1.22
CA TRP A 69 8.33 1.43 -0.01
C TRP A 69 8.96 0.71 1.18
N ILE A 70 9.75 1.43 1.96
CA ILE A 70 10.40 0.90 3.16
C ILE A 70 9.62 1.39 4.37
N THR A 71 9.09 0.46 5.20
CA THR A 71 8.43 0.82 6.47
C THR A 71 9.42 1.50 7.41
N PRO A 72 9.01 2.20 8.48
CA PRO A 72 9.88 3.09 9.21
C PRO A 72 11.20 2.47 9.65
N PHE A 73 12.29 3.13 9.29
CA PHE A 73 13.68 2.76 9.64
C PHE A 73 14.38 3.81 10.49
N TYR A 74 13.62 4.77 11.00
CA TYR A 74 14.08 5.85 11.89
C TYR A 74 14.48 5.32 13.28
N PRO A 75 15.31 6.09 14.04
CA PRO A 75 15.45 5.86 15.47
C PRO A 75 14.10 5.81 16.18
N SER A 76 13.87 4.72 16.90
CA SER A 76 12.62 4.43 17.59
C SER A 76 12.90 3.61 18.86
N PRO A 77 12.18 3.82 19.96
CA PRO A 77 12.14 2.90 21.10
C PRO A 77 11.47 1.55 20.80
N ASN A 78 10.96 1.34 19.58
CA ASN A 78 10.31 0.13 19.11
C ASN A 78 9.09 -0.30 19.95
N LYS A 79 8.29 0.65 20.43
CA LYS A 79 7.00 0.35 21.08
C LYS A 79 5.97 -0.09 20.06
N ASP A 80 6.09 0.46 18.85
CA ASP A 80 5.35 0.07 17.64
C ASP A 80 6.31 -0.13 16.45
N PHE A 81 7.48 -0.74 16.69
CA PHE A 81 8.46 -1.17 15.68
C PHE A 81 8.73 -0.19 14.53
N GLY A 82 9.15 1.01 14.91
CA GLY A 82 9.52 2.09 14.00
C GLY A 82 8.45 3.16 13.88
N TYR A 83 7.18 2.87 14.16
CA TYR A 83 6.11 3.87 14.10
C TYR A 83 6.10 4.83 15.29
N ASP A 84 6.80 4.56 16.40
CA ASP A 84 7.09 5.50 17.48
C ASP A 84 8.43 6.20 17.23
N VAL A 85 8.44 7.16 16.28
CA VAL A 85 9.66 7.83 15.79
C VAL A 85 10.24 8.78 16.83
N SER A 86 11.51 8.59 17.19
CA SER A 86 12.23 9.48 18.10
C SER A 86 13.19 10.47 17.41
N ASN A 87 13.50 10.27 16.13
CA ASN A 87 14.25 11.19 15.28
C ASN A 87 13.94 10.94 13.80
N TYR A 88 13.33 11.92 13.12
CA TYR A 88 12.91 11.78 11.72
C TYR A 88 14.02 11.93 10.68
N VAL A 89 15.19 12.44 11.07
CA VAL A 89 16.27 12.81 10.14
C VAL A 89 17.51 11.94 10.30
N ASP A 90 17.32 10.71 10.75
CA ASP A 90 18.39 9.74 10.93
C ASP A 90 17.91 8.31 10.65
N VAL A 91 18.84 7.37 10.57
CA VAL A 91 18.60 5.93 10.44
C VAL A 91 18.84 5.26 11.79
N ALA A 92 17.94 4.36 12.21
CA ALA A 92 18.15 3.59 13.42
C ALA A 92 19.39 2.68 13.27
N LYS A 93 20.14 2.54 14.36
CA LYS A 93 21.38 1.77 14.37
C LYS A 93 21.21 0.31 13.93
N ASP A 94 20.05 -0.27 14.21
CA ASP A 94 19.68 -1.63 13.78
C ASP A 94 19.63 -1.75 12.25
N TYR A 95 19.36 -0.64 11.54
CA TYR A 95 19.19 -0.63 10.08
C TYR A 95 20.38 -0.04 9.34
N GLY A 96 21.34 0.58 10.03
CA GLY A 96 22.53 1.17 9.43
C GLY A 96 22.68 2.66 9.71
N THR A 97 23.09 3.41 8.69
CA THR A 97 23.43 4.83 8.76
C THR A 97 22.81 5.62 7.60
N LEU A 98 22.86 6.95 7.67
CA LEU A 98 22.50 7.82 6.53
C LEU A 98 23.37 7.54 5.29
N ALA A 99 24.63 7.10 5.46
CA ALA A 99 25.48 6.71 4.32
C ALA A 99 24.97 5.42 3.64
N ASP A 100 24.40 4.48 4.41
CA ASP A 100 23.80 3.28 3.86
C ASP A 100 22.49 3.60 3.12
N TRP A 101 21.72 4.58 3.60
CA TRP A 101 20.58 5.13 2.86
C TRP A 101 21.01 5.76 1.54
N ASP A 102 22.01 6.65 1.55
CA ASP A 102 22.51 7.32 0.33
C ASP A 102 23.00 6.28 -0.71
N LYS A 103 23.67 5.22 -0.23
CA LYS A 103 24.08 4.08 -1.06
C LYS A 103 22.89 3.32 -1.65
N LEU A 104 21.89 3.00 -0.83
CA LEU A 104 20.68 2.31 -1.27
C LEU A 104 19.97 3.09 -2.39
N VAL A 105 19.75 4.38 -2.19
CA VAL A 105 19.08 5.25 -3.19
C VAL A 105 19.89 5.31 -4.48
N ALA A 106 21.21 5.46 -4.38
CA ALA A 106 22.09 5.50 -5.56
C ALA A 106 22.07 4.17 -6.34
N GLU A 107 22.09 3.04 -5.66
CA GLU A 107 22.03 1.70 -6.28
C GLU A 107 20.63 1.39 -6.86
N ALA A 108 19.57 1.80 -6.19
CA ALA A 108 18.20 1.68 -6.69
C ALA A 108 18.01 2.51 -7.99
N LYS A 109 18.51 3.75 -8.01
CA LYS A 109 18.47 4.63 -9.19
C LYS A 109 19.16 4.03 -10.41
N LYS A 110 20.31 3.34 -10.24
CA LYS A 110 20.99 2.63 -11.35
C LYS A 110 20.13 1.54 -11.98
N ARG A 111 19.18 0.98 -11.22
CA ARG A 111 18.25 -0.08 -11.64
C ARG A 111 16.89 0.44 -12.07
N ASN A 112 16.71 1.77 -12.11
CA ASN A 112 15.42 2.44 -12.31
C ASN A 112 14.37 1.97 -11.29
N ILE A 113 14.77 1.76 -10.03
CA ILE A 113 13.88 1.52 -8.90
C ILE A 113 13.82 2.80 -8.07
N ARG A 114 12.61 3.26 -7.79
CA ARG A 114 12.37 4.42 -6.92
C ARG A 114 12.28 3.97 -5.46
N VAL A 115 12.57 4.88 -4.53
CA VAL A 115 12.53 4.58 -3.10
C VAL A 115 11.58 5.54 -2.40
N LEU A 116 10.54 5.01 -1.76
CA LEU A 116 9.59 5.74 -0.93
C LEU A 116 9.93 5.52 0.54
N VAL A 117 9.86 6.61 1.30
CA VAL A 117 10.05 6.63 2.76
C VAL A 117 8.69 6.58 3.43
N ASP A 118 8.54 5.81 4.50
CA ASP A 118 7.34 5.88 5.35
C ASP A 118 7.40 7.12 6.24
N PHE A 119 6.42 7.99 6.16
CA PHE A 119 6.38 9.23 6.94
C PHE A 119 5.24 9.17 7.96
N VAL A 120 5.62 8.97 9.22
CA VAL A 120 4.72 8.95 10.37
C VAL A 120 4.42 10.38 10.76
N LEU A 121 3.34 10.95 10.19
CA LEU A 121 3.05 12.38 10.32
C LEU A 121 2.05 12.71 11.43
N ASN A 122 1.30 11.72 11.95
CA ASN A 122 0.28 11.94 12.98
C ASN A 122 0.86 12.15 14.38
N HIS A 123 1.92 11.45 14.74
CA HIS A 123 2.47 11.40 16.10
C HIS A 123 3.98 11.22 16.09
N THR A 124 4.60 11.40 17.25
CA THR A 124 6.00 11.02 17.48
C THR A 124 6.09 9.98 18.59
N SER A 125 7.30 9.45 18.85
CA SER A 125 7.56 8.76 20.11
C SER A 125 7.43 9.73 21.30
N ASP A 126 7.03 9.21 22.46
CA ASP A 126 7.12 9.94 23.74
C ASP A 126 8.57 10.23 24.16
N GLN A 127 9.56 9.63 23.46
CA GLN A 127 11.00 9.89 23.62
C GLN A 127 11.54 10.88 22.59
N HIS A 128 10.71 11.39 21.67
CA HIS A 128 11.15 12.42 20.73
C HIS A 128 11.53 13.71 21.46
N PRO A 129 12.66 14.38 21.12
CA PRO A 129 13.07 15.62 21.78
C PRO A 129 11.98 16.68 21.82
N TRP A 130 11.15 16.80 20.79
CA TRP A 130 10.03 17.73 20.77
C TRP A 130 9.00 17.45 21.87
N PHE A 131 8.65 16.17 22.09
CA PHE A 131 7.71 15.81 23.15
C PHE A 131 8.32 15.97 24.55
N LEU A 132 9.60 15.60 24.72
CA LEU A 132 10.33 15.79 25.99
C LEU A 132 10.38 17.26 26.38
N GLU A 133 10.62 18.17 25.43
CA GLU A 133 10.53 19.60 25.63
C GLU A 133 9.09 20.03 25.97
N SER A 134 8.11 19.63 25.15
CA SER A 134 6.69 19.96 25.32
C SER A 134 6.17 19.60 26.73
N ARG A 135 6.51 18.40 27.24
CA ARG A 135 6.11 17.95 28.56
C ARG A 135 6.97 18.51 29.72
N SER A 136 8.03 19.25 29.39
CA SER A 136 8.92 19.77 30.44
C SER A 136 8.24 20.81 31.32
N SER A 137 7.36 21.65 30.74
CA SER A 137 6.62 22.73 31.41
C SER A 137 5.41 23.14 30.57
N ARG A 138 4.37 23.65 31.22
CA ARG A 138 3.20 24.26 30.55
C ARG A 138 3.54 25.51 29.74
N THR A 139 4.68 26.13 30.00
CA THR A 139 5.16 27.37 29.36
C THR A 139 6.33 27.11 28.40
N ASN A 140 6.69 25.84 28.13
CA ASN A 140 7.72 25.54 27.16
C ASN A 140 7.27 25.99 25.75
N PRO A 141 8.16 26.61 24.93
CA PRO A 141 7.80 27.04 23.56
C PRO A 141 7.19 25.94 22.69
N LYS A 142 7.59 24.69 22.90
CA LYS A 142 7.02 23.54 22.18
C LYS A 142 5.78 22.93 22.85
N ARG A 143 5.21 23.58 23.89
CA ARG A 143 4.04 23.02 24.59
C ARG A 143 2.92 22.67 23.60
N ASP A 144 2.59 23.60 22.73
CA ASP A 144 1.50 23.48 21.76
C ASP A 144 1.89 22.74 20.46
N TRP A 145 3.08 22.13 20.43
CA TRP A 145 3.44 21.21 19.35
C TRP A 145 2.70 19.87 19.47
N TYR A 146 2.12 19.59 20.63
CA TYR A 146 1.30 18.41 20.92
C TYR A 146 -0.05 18.83 21.49
N VAL A 147 -1.00 17.90 21.45
CA VAL A 147 -2.36 18.16 21.91
C VAL A 147 -2.45 17.91 23.43
N TRP A 148 -2.59 18.99 24.20
CA TRP A 148 -2.71 18.97 25.66
C TRP A 148 -4.02 19.54 26.12
N ARG A 149 -4.66 18.92 27.15
CA ARG A 149 -5.90 19.42 27.75
C ARG A 149 -5.90 19.21 29.26
N SER A 150 -6.62 20.06 29.93
CA SER A 150 -6.97 19.86 31.35
C SER A 150 -8.20 18.94 31.41
N GLY A 151 -8.22 18.06 32.41
CA GLY A 151 -9.37 17.23 32.77
C GLY A 151 -9.77 17.51 34.23
N GLY A 152 -10.64 16.68 34.80
CA GLY A 152 -11.06 16.76 36.20
C GLY A 152 -10.04 16.22 37.20
N GLY A 153 -8.82 15.87 36.75
CA GLY A 153 -7.74 15.31 37.56
C GLY A 153 -7.14 14.06 36.93
N PRO A 154 -6.32 13.29 37.66
CA PRO A 154 -5.60 12.14 37.07
C PRO A 154 -6.48 10.95 36.68
N THR A 155 -7.74 10.94 37.10
CA THR A 155 -8.71 9.86 36.80
C THR A 155 -9.84 10.28 35.86
N GLU A 156 -9.91 11.58 35.53
CA GLU A 156 -10.98 12.15 34.71
C GLU A 156 -10.39 12.79 33.44
N PRO A 157 -10.27 12.05 32.31
CA PRO A 157 -9.75 12.59 31.08
C PRO A 157 -10.65 13.69 30.50
N PRO A 158 -10.15 14.53 29.58
CA PRO A 158 -10.92 15.61 28.96
C PRO A 158 -12.16 15.13 28.20
N THR A 159 -12.10 13.95 27.61
CA THR A 159 -13.20 13.25 26.92
C THR A 159 -13.06 11.76 27.11
N HIS A 160 -14.13 11.00 26.82
CA HIS A 160 -14.14 9.54 26.83
C HIS A 160 -13.68 8.93 25.49
N TRP A 161 -13.01 9.70 24.64
CA TRP A 161 -12.50 9.19 23.37
C TRP A 161 -11.56 8.01 23.57
N THR A 162 -11.69 7.02 22.69
CA THR A 162 -10.91 5.78 22.76
C THR A 162 -9.75 5.77 21.78
N SER A 163 -8.64 5.14 22.17
CA SER A 163 -7.53 4.83 21.29
C SER A 163 -7.89 3.68 20.34
N ILE A 164 -7.30 3.66 19.15
CA ILE A 164 -7.40 2.56 18.19
C ILE A 164 -6.91 1.25 18.79
N PHE A 165 -5.91 1.31 19.68
CA PHE A 165 -5.40 0.13 20.39
C PHE A 165 -6.13 -0.19 21.71
N GLY A 166 -7.22 0.53 22.00
CA GLY A 166 -8.05 0.35 23.18
C GLY A 166 -7.65 1.23 24.36
N GLY A 167 -8.55 1.37 25.30
CA GLY A 167 -8.42 2.33 26.40
C GLY A 167 -8.72 3.77 25.97
N TYR A 168 -8.45 4.73 26.87
CA TYR A 168 -8.64 6.13 26.54
C TYR A 168 -7.57 6.63 25.56
N ALA A 169 -7.94 7.58 24.71
CA ALA A 169 -7.03 8.32 23.83
C ALA A 169 -6.29 9.46 24.56
N TRP A 170 -6.27 9.43 25.87
CA TRP A 170 -5.66 10.43 26.74
C TRP A 170 -4.79 9.78 27.80
N THR A 171 -3.60 10.31 28.01
CA THR A 171 -2.70 9.89 29.09
C THR A 171 -2.36 11.07 30.00
N TRP A 172 -2.46 10.85 31.32
CA TRP A 172 -2.15 11.85 32.33
C TRP A 172 -0.64 12.05 32.48
N ASP A 173 -0.20 13.30 32.37
CA ASP A 173 1.16 13.68 32.70
C ASP A 173 1.21 14.30 34.10
N ALA A 174 1.72 13.53 35.05
CA ALA A 174 1.80 13.98 36.45
C ALA A 174 2.72 15.19 36.64
N LYS A 175 3.72 15.40 35.76
CA LYS A 175 4.66 16.52 35.85
C LYS A 175 3.98 17.84 35.56
N THR A 176 3.14 17.93 34.55
CA THR A 176 2.44 19.14 34.14
C THR A 176 0.99 19.17 34.59
N GLN A 177 0.47 18.09 35.17
CA GLN A 177 -0.91 17.94 35.60
C GLN A 177 -1.90 18.29 34.50
N GLN A 178 -1.65 17.71 33.31
CA GLN A 178 -2.52 17.76 32.13
C GLN A 178 -2.51 16.41 31.42
N TRP A 179 -3.48 16.22 30.57
CA TRP A 179 -3.57 15.07 29.69
C TRP A 179 -3.00 15.42 28.32
N TYR A 180 -2.21 14.49 27.73
CA TYR A 180 -1.86 14.55 26.31
C TYR A 180 -2.70 13.55 25.53
N TYR A 181 -3.01 13.94 24.31
CA TYR A 181 -3.78 13.14 23.37
C TYR A 181 -2.89 12.16 22.60
N HIS A 182 -3.43 10.96 22.33
CA HIS A 182 -2.83 9.96 21.45
C HIS A 182 -3.93 9.09 20.86
N ILE A 183 -4.08 9.06 19.54
CA ILE A 183 -5.07 8.19 18.90
C ILE A 183 -4.59 6.72 18.87
N PHE A 184 -3.28 6.49 18.93
CA PHE A 184 -2.63 5.18 18.98
C PHE A 184 -2.14 4.86 20.41
N LEU A 185 -0.91 4.38 20.57
CA LEU A 185 -0.38 4.04 21.90
C LEU A 185 -0.11 5.29 22.76
N PRO A 186 -0.13 5.17 24.09
CA PRO A 186 0.33 6.23 24.98
C PRO A 186 1.77 6.71 24.69
N GLN A 187 2.60 5.86 24.07
CA GLN A 187 3.95 6.18 23.66
C GLN A 187 4.02 6.88 22.28
N GLN A 188 2.87 7.17 21.69
CA GLN A 188 2.73 7.83 20.38
C GLN A 188 1.87 9.11 20.53
N PRO A 189 2.35 10.16 21.23
CA PRO A 189 1.61 11.40 21.42
C PRO A 189 1.36 12.10 20.08
N ASP A 190 0.11 12.49 19.83
CA ASP A 190 -0.29 13.16 18.59
C ASP A 190 0.27 14.58 18.54
N VAL A 191 0.81 14.94 17.37
CA VAL A 191 1.31 16.29 17.12
C VAL A 191 0.16 17.23 16.75
N ASN A 192 0.29 18.48 17.09
CA ASN A 192 -0.71 19.51 16.81
C ASN A 192 -0.46 20.20 15.47
N TRP A 193 -1.03 19.67 14.39
CA TRP A 193 -0.94 20.26 13.05
C TRP A 193 -1.52 21.67 12.93
N ARG A 194 -2.26 22.18 13.93
CA ARG A 194 -2.69 23.58 13.98
C ARG A 194 -1.55 24.53 14.34
N ASN A 195 -0.44 24.00 14.91
CA ASN A 195 0.73 24.80 15.26
C ASN A 195 1.62 25.02 14.01
N PRO A 196 1.86 26.28 13.59
CA PRO A 196 2.62 26.55 12.35
C PRO A 196 4.10 26.22 12.46
N GLU A 197 4.69 26.27 13.66
CA GLU A 197 6.11 25.92 13.86
C GLU A 197 6.31 24.41 13.76
N LEU A 198 5.40 23.60 14.32
CA LEU A 198 5.39 22.17 14.14
C LEU A 198 5.21 21.82 12.65
N ARG A 199 4.21 22.41 11.99
CA ARG A 199 3.93 22.18 10.57
C ARG A 199 5.19 22.42 9.72
N LYS A 200 5.88 23.55 9.98
CA LYS A 200 7.16 23.86 9.34
C LYS A 200 8.21 22.77 9.61
N ALA A 201 8.38 22.35 10.84
CA ALA A 201 9.36 21.33 11.21
C ALA A 201 9.10 19.99 10.53
N MET A 202 7.83 19.56 10.43
CA MET A 202 7.45 18.36 9.70
C MET A 202 7.73 18.48 8.17
N TYR A 203 7.46 19.65 7.59
CA TYR A 203 7.79 19.89 6.17
C TYR A 203 9.30 19.97 5.91
N ASP A 204 10.10 20.39 6.88
CA ASP A 204 11.56 20.35 6.79
C ASP A 204 12.06 18.89 6.79
N VAL A 205 11.40 17.96 7.50
CA VAL A 205 11.66 16.51 7.39
C VAL A 205 11.36 15.99 5.97
N VAL A 206 10.23 16.40 5.38
CA VAL A 206 9.90 16.01 3.99
C VAL A 206 11.01 16.44 3.03
N ARG A 207 11.47 17.71 3.12
CA ARG A 207 12.57 18.22 2.30
C ARG A 207 13.87 17.47 2.53
N PHE A 208 14.20 17.15 3.79
CA PHE A 208 15.41 16.41 4.14
C PHE A 208 15.53 15.08 3.38
N TRP A 209 14.45 14.30 3.29
CA TRP A 209 14.48 13.02 2.59
C TRP A 209 14.41 13.18 1.07
N LEU A 210 13.66 14.16 0.56
CA LEU A 210 13.66 14.47 -0.89
C LEU A 210 15.06 14.93 -1.36
N ASP A 211 15.74 15.77 -0.59
CA ASP A 211 17.12 16.22 -0.88
C ASP A 211 18.12 15.07 -0.85
N ARG A 212 17.83 13.98 -0.12
CA ARG A 212 18.58 12.72 -0.09
C ARG A 212 18.10 11.68 -1.11
N GLY A 213 17.27 12.10 -2.07
CA GLY A 213 16.87 11.30 -3.21
C GLY A 213 15.69 10.37 -3.00
N ALA A 214 14.91 10.52 -1.93
CA ALA A 214 13.62 9.86 -1.83
C ALA A 214 12.72 10.25 -3.01
N SER A 215 12.01 9.28 -3.56
CA SER A 215 11.10 9.46 -4.71
C SER A 215 9.65 9.69 -4.26
N GLY A 216 9.43 9.92 -2.99
CA GLY A 216 8.13 10.15 -2.38
C GLY A 216 8.00 9.52 -1.01
N PHE A 217 6.77 9.52 -0.52
CA PHE A 217 6.45 9.07 0.83
C PHE A 217 5.23 8.17 0.85
N ARG A 218 5.26 7.14 1.69
CA ARG A 218 4.03 6.58 2.23
C ARG A 218 3.66 7.38 3.46
N LEU A 219 2.46 7.93 3.47
CA LEU A 219 1.94 8.75 4.57
C LEU A 219 1.15 7.84 5.51
N ASP A 220 1.64 7.71 6.73
CA ASP A 220 1.00 6.96 7.78
C ASP A 220 -0.22 7.69 8.33
N ALA A 221 -1.29 6.96 8.65
CA ALA A 221 -2.43 7.42 9.44
C ALA A 221 -3.06 8.76 8.97
N THR A 222 -3.13 9.00 7.67
CA THR A 222 -3.59 10.28 7.10
C THR A 222 -4.97 10.77 7.56
N PRO A 223 -5.94 9.93 7.95
CA PRO A 223 -7.22 10.42 8.43
C PRO A 223 -7.19 11.11 9.80
N TYR A 224 -6.12 10.93 10.60
CA TYR A 224 -6.11 11.25 12.03
C TYR A 224 -5.36 12.52 12.41
N LEU A 225 -4.91 13.34 11.45
CA LEU A 225 -4.07 14.52 11.69
C LEU A 225 -4.72 15.60 12.55
N PHE A 226 -6.04 15.62 12.58
CA PHE A 226 -6.81 16.60 13.34
C PHE A 226 -7.96 15.94 14.09
N GLU A 227 -8.17 16.37 15.31
CA GLU A 227 -9.32 16.13 16.15
C GLU A 227 -10.29 17.32 16.09
N ASP A 228 -11.54 17.14 16.54
CA ASP A 228 -12.51 18.24 16.67
C ASP A 228 -12.01 19.26 17.71
N SER A 229 -11.83 20.50 17.31
CA SER A 229 -11.29 21.58 18.15
C SER A 229 -12.16 21.93 19.36
N LYS A 230 -13.41 21.50 19.37
CA LYS A 230 -14.36 21.72 20.50
C LYS A 230 -14.30 20.60 21.53
N TYR A 231 -13.64 19.47 21.20
CA TYR A 231 -13.53 18.29 22.05
C TYR A 231 -14.89 17.83 22.62
N PRO A 232 -15.91 17.61 21.79
CA PRO A 232 -17.19 17.12 22.28
C PRO A 232 -16.99 15.76 22.94
N ASP A 233 -17.55 15.61 24.14
CA ASP A 233 -17.47 14.34 24.84
C ASP A 233 -18.58 13.38 24.40
N ASP A 234 -18.23 12.10 24.31
CA ASP A 234 -19.19 11.01 24.14
C ASP A 234 -18.94 9.98 25.25
N PRO A 235 -19.80 9.91 26.27
CA PRO A 235 -19.64 8.97 27.36
C PRO A 235 -19.81 7.50 26.93
N HIS A 236 -20.27 7.27 25.69
CA HIS A 236 -20.45 5.94 25.11
C HIS A 236 -19.83 5.91 23.69
N PRO A 237 -18.54 6.21 23.54
CA PRO A 237 -17.93 6.24 22.23
C PRO A 237 -18.05 4.85 21.56
N PRO A 238 -18.33 4.81 20.26
CA PRO A 238 -18.32 3.55 19.56
C PRO A 238 -16.92 2.92 19.71
N PRO A 239 -16.82 1.60 19.88
CA PRO A 239 -15.52 0.93 19.92
C PRO A 239 -14.75 1.29 18.64
N ALA A 240 -13.44 1.50 18.76
CA ALA A 240 -12.56 1.68 17.62
C ALA A 240 -12.78 0.49 16.67
N SER A 241 -13.39 0.73 15.53
CA SER A 241 -13.52 -0.28 14.49
C SER A 241 -12.35 -0.13 13.52
N ARG A 242 -11.95 -1.21 12.84
CA ARG A 242 -10.99 -1.14 11.72
C ARG A 242 -11.47 -0.23 10.58
N ALA A 243 -12.76 0.04 10.49
CA ALA A 243 -13.31 1.10 9.65
C ALA A 243 -13.02 2.50 10.22
N GLY A 244 -12.39 2.56 11.38
CA GLY A 244 -11.52 3.60 11.94
C GLY A 244 -12.05 5.01 12.01
N LEU A 245 -13.18 5.29 11.42
CA LEU A 245 -13.72 6.63 11.35
C LEU A 245 -14.42 6.97 12.67
N MET A 246 -13.64 7.52 13.56
CA MET A 246 -14.17 8.08 14.80
C MET A 246 -14.76 9.47 14.49
N PRO A 247 -15.97 9.79 14.97
CA PRO A 247 -16.70 10.99 14.53
C PRO A 247 -15.99 12.30 14.87
N TYR A 248 -15.08 12.30 15.86
CA TYR A 248 -14.45 13.52 16.37
C TYR A 248 -12.96 13.66 16.10
N ASN A 249 -12.31 12.59 15.64
CA ASN A 249 -10.85 12.56 15.53
C ASN A 249 -10.34 11.85 14.27
N SER A 250 -11.16 11.81 13.23
CA SER A 250 -10.73 11.33 11.91
C SER A 250 -11.43 12.07 10.78
N GLY A 251 -10.79 12.14 9.60
CA GLY A 251 -11.36 12.68 8.38
C GLY A 251 -11.78 14.16 8.50
N ARG A 252 -11.09 14.95 9.31
CA ARG A 252 -11.43 16.37 9.51
C ARG A 252 -11.09 17.18 8.27
N PRO A 253 -11.86 18.24 7.96
CA PRO A 253 -11.62 19.09 6.78
C PRO A 253 -10.22 19.72 6.74
N GLU A 254 -9.62 19.98 7.91
CA GLU A 254 -8.28 20.55 8.04
C GLU A 254 -7.18 19.63 7.48
N ASN A 255 -7.42 18.30 7.39
CA ASN A 255 -6.47 17.35 6.79
C ASN A 255 -6.12 17.74 5.36
N HIS A 256 -7.12 18.19 4.59
CA HIS A 256 -6.95 18.56 3.19
C HIS A 256 -5.95 19.71 2.98
N GLU A 257 -5.88 20.67 3.92
CA GLU A 257 -4.90 21.77 3.84
C GLU A 257 -3.47 21.25 3.94
N VAL A 258 -3.20 20.41 4.95
CA VAL A 258 -1.86 19.82 5.17
C VAL A 258 -1.43 18.98 3.97
N LEU A 259 -2.34 18.18 3.41
CA LEU A 259 -2.05 17.32 2.26
C LEU A 259 -1.73 18.14 1.01
N ARG A 260 -2.45 19.26 0.75
CA ARG A 260 -2.13 20.17 -0.35
C ARG A 260 -0.80 20.89 -0.16
N GLU A 261 -0.49 21.32 1.06
CA GLU A 261 0.80 21.94 1.37
C GLU A 261 1.97 20.95 1.15
N MET A 262 1.82 19.70 1.57
CA MET A 262 2.80 18.66 1.29
C MET A 262 2.93 18.39 -0.21
N ARG A 263 1.81 18.28 -0.91
CA ARG A 263 1.80 18.09 -2.36
C ARG A 263 2.54 19.21 -3.08
N ALA A 264 2.31 20.46 -2.70
CA ALA A 264 3.01 21.61 -3.27
C ALA A 264 4.54 21.57 -3.01
N ILE A 265 4.98 20.98 -1.89
CA ILE A 265 6.41 20.75 -1.64
C ILE A 265 6.96 19.72 -2.63
N LEU A 266 6.27 18.57 -2.78
CA LEU A 266 6.71 17.51 -3.68
C LEU A 266 6.74 17.97 -5.15
N ASP A 267 5.73 18.72 -5.58
CA ASP A 267 5.63 19.27 -6.94
C ASP A 267 6.79 20.23 -7.29
N GLY A 268 7.50 20.75 -6.29
CA GLY A 268 8.72 21.55 -6.45
C GLY A 268 9.99 20.73 -6.76
N TYR A 269 9.93 19.40 -6.70
CA TYR A 269 11.06 18.50 -6.93
C TYR A 269 10.96 17.79 -8.28
N GLU A 270 12.11 17.56 -8.91
CA GLU A 270 12.19 16.78 -10.15
C GLU A 270 11.85 15.30 -9.91
N GLY A 271 11.42 14.61 -10.97
CA GLY A 271 11.15 13.17 -10.92
C GLY A 271 9.75 12.80 -10.45
N ASN A 272 8.88 13.79 -10.23
CA ASN A 272 7.50 13.60 -9.78
C ASN A 272 7.39 12.72 -8.52
N PRO A 273 7.90 13.17 -7.37
CA PRO A 273 7.74 12.45 -6.11
C PRO A 273 6.26 12.22 -5.79
N VAL A 274 5.95 11.10 -5.13
CA VAL A 274 4.56 10.67 -4.91
C VAL A 274 4.22 10.61 -3.43
N MET A 275 2.97 10.89 -3.10
CA MET A 275 2.35 10.57 -1.81
C MET A 275 1.47 9.32 -1.97
N LEU A 276 1.87 8.23 -1.33
CA LEU A 276 1.10 7.01 -1.13
C LEU A 276 0.45 7.10 0.26
N GLY A 277 -0.84 7.33 0.34
CA GLY A 277 -1.50 7.61 1.63
C GLY A 277 -2.21 6.40 2.24
N GLU A 278 -1.94 6.11 3.49
CA GLU A 278 -2.80 5.23 4.27
C GLU A 278 -4.13 5.94 4.53
N SER A 279 -5.12 5.65 3.69
CA SER A 279 -6.38 6.39 3.60
C SER A 279 -7.56 5.48 3.90
N VAL A 280 -7.72 5.11 5.18
CA VAL A 280 -8.89 4.32 5.59
C VAL A 280 -10.16 5.14 5.41
N THR A 281 -11.08 4.65 4.58
CA THR A 281 -12.34 5.31 4.25
C THR A 281 -13.50 4.32 4.26
N ALA A 282 -14.72 4.82 4.50
CA ALA A 282 -15.90 3.97 4.55
C ALA A 282 -16.46 3.62 3.16
N THR A 283 -16.21 4.47 2.17
CA THR A 283 -16.74 4.31 0.81
C THR A 283 -15.73 4.78 -0.25
N ILE A 284 -15.91 4.31 -1.48
CA ILE A 284 -15.15 4.81 -2.64
C ILE A 284 -15.34 6.30 -2.86
N ALA A 285 -16.53 6.83 -2.57
CA ALA A 285 -16.80 8.27 -2.66
C ALA A 285 -15.98 9.07 -1.64
N ASP A 286 -15.72 8.52 -0.47
CA ASP A 286 -14.84 9.14 0.53
C ASP A 286 -13.37 8.99 0.11
N LEU A 287 -12.96 7.85 -0.43
CA LEU A 287 -11.62 7.66 -0.99
C LEU A 287 -11.33 8.67 -2.10
N ARG A 288 -12.32 8.95 -2.96
CA ARG A 288 -12.19 9.98 -4.00
C ARG A 288 -11.88 11.36 -3.44
N LYS A 289 -12.39 11.73 -2.26
CA LYS A 289 -12.11 13.03 -1.62
C LYS A 289 -10.64 13.19 -1.23
N VAL A 290 -9.95 12.08 -0.95
CA VAL A 290 -8.54 12.07 -0.53
C VAL A 290 -7.58 12.50 -1.66
N TYR A 291 -8.00 12.38 -2.91
CA TYR A 291 -7.24 12.93 -4.05
C TYR A 291 -7.29 14.47 -4.10
N GLY A 292 -8.21 15.12 -3.35
CA GLY A 292 -8.54 16.55 -3.47
C GLY A 292 -9.53 16.84 -4.60
N GLU A 293 -10.21 17.99 -4.52
CA GLU A 293 -11.17 18.41 -5.55
C GLU A 293 -10.52 18.57 -6.93
N ASN A 294 -9.26 19.04 -6.95
CA ASN A 294 -8.47 19.26 -8.15
C ASN A 294 -7.43 18.16 -8.40
N TYR A 295 -7.46 17.04 -7.66
CA TYR A 295 -6.41 16.01 -7.66
C TYR A 295 -5.04 16.57 -7.24
N ASP A 296 -5.05 17.48 -6.27
CA ASP A 296 -3.93 18.25 -5.75
C ASP A 296 -3.51 17.85 -4.33
N GLU A 297 -3.98 16.68 -3.87
CA GLU A 297 -3.64 16.09 -2.57
C GLU A 297 -2.88 14.78 -2.76
N ILE A 298 -3.30 13.69 -2.15
CA ILE A 298 -2.63 12.37 -2.27
C ILE A 298 -2.81 11.81 -3.68
N GLN A 299 -1.72 11.46 -4.34
CA GLN A 299 -1.76 10.86 -5.69
C GLN A 299 -2.23 9.40 -5.65
N LEU A 300 -1.82 8.66 -4.61
CA LEU A 300 -2.05 7.22 -4.47
C LEU A 300 -2.67 6.91 -3.10
N PRO A 301 -3.94 7.22 -2.85
CA PRO A 301 -4.60 6.77 -1.62
C PRO A 301 -4.83 5.25 -1.66
N MET A 302 -4.40 4.55 -0.62
CA MET A 302 -4.54 3.09 -0.48
C MET A 302 -6.01 2.70 -0.34
N ASP A 303 -6.48 1.77 -1.18
CA ASP A 303 -7.86 1.27 -1.17
C ASP A 303 -8.04 0.11 -0.19
N PHE A 304 -8.37 0.43 1.05
CA PHE A 304 -8.66 -0.57 2.09
C PHE A 304 -9.98 -1.32 1.85
N LEU A 305 -10.91 -0.78 1.06
CA LEU A 305 -12.15 -1.50 0.71
C LEU A 305 -11.85 -2.71 -0.16
N PHE A 306 -10.83 -2.59 -1.04
CA PHE A 306 -10.33 -3.73 -1.80
C PHE A 306 -9.50 -4.68 -0.93
N ALA A 307 -8.61 -4.16 -0.09
CA ALA A 307 -7.76 -4.96 0.81
C ALA A 307 -8.59 -5.78 1.84
N ASP A 308 -9.78 -5.30 2.17
CA ASP A 308 -10.70 -6.01 3.09
C ASP A 308 -11.49 -7.15 2.44
N LEU A 309 -11.23 -7.50 1.20
CA LEU A 309 -11.71 -8.74 0.60
C LEU A 309 -11.15 -9.94 1.39
N LYS A 310 -12.05 -10.80 1.91
CA LYS A 310 -11.68 -11.95 2.76
C LYS A 310 -12.20 -13.30 2.23
N THR A 311 -12.85 -13.29 1.08
CA THR A 311 -13.44 -14.48 0.48
C THR A 311 -13.23 -14.49 -1.02
N LEU A 312 -13.02 -15.68 -1.59
CA LEU A 312 -12.99 -15.90 -3.02
C LEU A 312 -14.43 -15.82 -3.57
N ASP A 313 -14.81 -14.63 -4.04
CA ASP A 313 -16.17 -14.32 -4.49
C ASP A 313 -16.13 -13.38 -5.70
N ALA A 314 -16.51 -13.87 -6.86
CA ALA A 314 -16.46 -13.14 -8.12
C ALA A 314 -17.32 -11.86 -8.10
N ALA A 315 -18.48 -11.89 -7.43
CA ALA A 315 -19.36 -10.73 -7.35
C ALA A 315 -18.76 -9.63 -6.46
N LYS A 316 -18.08 -10.01 -5.35
CA LYS A 316 -17.36 -9.08 -4.50
C LYS A 316 -16.16 -8.50 -5.22
N PHE A 317 -15.38 -9.30 -5.96
CA PHE A 317 -14.26 -8.83 -6.77
C PHE A 317 -14.74 -7.80 -7.78
N LYS A 318 -15.77 -8.16 -8.55
CA LYS A 318 -16.37 -7.24 -9.54
C LYS A 318 -16.81 -5.93 -8.90
N LYS A 319 -17.55 -5.99 -7.78
CA LYS A 319 -18.06 -4.80 -7.10
C LYS A 319 -16.94 -3.84 -6.68
N GLN A 320 -15.88 -4.35 -6.05
CA GLN A 320 -14.79 -3.50 -5.56
C GLN A 320 -13.93 -2.97 -6.70
N VAL A 321 -13.61 -3.81 -7.69
CA VAL A 321 -12.83 -3.39 -8.86
C VAL A 321 -13.61 -2.37 -9.70
N ASP A 322 -14.90 -2.62 -10.00
CA ASP A 322 -15.72 -1.66 -10.76
C ASP A 322 -15.78 -0.31 -10.05
N ALA A 323 -15.99 -0.29 -8.72
CA ALA A 323 -16.02 0.94 -7.95
C ALA A 323 -14.67 1.69 -8.01
N ALA A 324 -13.55 1.00 -7.79
CA ALA A 324 -12.22 1.62 -7.87
C ALA A 324 -11.89 2.11 -9.29
N GLN A 325 -12.30 1.38 -10.33
CA GLN A 325 -11.97 1.73 -11.72
C GLN A 325 -12.88 2.80 -12.33
N LEU A 326 -14.14 2.89 -11.89
CA LEU A 326 -15.15 3.74 -12.54
C LEU A 326 -15.51 4.98 -11.72
N ASP A 327 -15.39 4.94 -10.38
CA ASP A 327 -15.93 5.99 -9.52
C ASP A 327 -14.86 6.94 -8.95
N LEU A 328 -13.55 6.62 -9.09
CA LEU A 328 -12.46 7.50 -8.64
C LEU A 328 -12.16 8.67 -9.60
N GLY A 329 -12.84 8.72 -10.75
CA GLY A 329 -12.65 9.80 -11.74
C GLY A 329 -11.26 9.73 -12.38
N LYS A 330 -10.45 10.81 -12.24
CA LYS A 330 -9.09 10.88 -12.78
C LYS A 330 -8.03 10.26 -11.85
N GLY A 331 -8.42 9.86 -10.64
CA GLY A 331 -7.50 9.28 -9.66
C GLY A 331 -6.93 7.95 -10.14
N THR A 332 -5.68 7.69 -9.78
CA THR A 332 -5.03 6.40 -10.01
C THR A 332 -5.44 5.43 -8.91
N PRO A 333 -6.18 4.34 -9.19
CA PRO A 333 -6.52 3.33 -8.18
C PRO A 333 -5.27 2.66 -7.62
N VAL A 334 -5.32 2.26 -6.35
CA VAL A 334 -4.25 1.51 -5.67
C VAL A 334 -4.80 0.19 -5.17
N PHE A 335 -4.27 -0.92 -5.67
CA PHE A 335 -4.70 -2.27 -5.31
C PHE A 335 -3.66 -2.99 -4.47
N PHE A 336 -4.08 -3.60 -3.37
CA PHE A 336 -3.25 -4.47 -2.53
C PHE A 336 -4.15 -5.43 -1.74
N LEU A 337 -3.61 -6.56 -1.31
CA LEU A 337 -4.33 -7.55 -0.50
C LEU A 337 -3.65 -7.85 0.83
N SER A 338 -2.37 -7.56 0.96
CA SER A 338 -1.59 -7.73 2.19
C SER A 338 -0.71 -6.52 2.46
N SER A 339 -0.27 -6.38 3.70
CA SER A 339 0.74 -5.42 4.13
C SER A 339 1.35 -5.88 5.46
N HIS A 340 2.26 -5.10 6.04
CA HIS A 340 2.80 -5.36 7.38
C HIS A 340 1.73 -5.24 8.50
N ASP A 341 0.54 -4.70 8.21
CA ASP A 341 -0.60 -4.57 9.14
C ASP A 341 -1.80 -5.47 8.80
N HIS A 342 -1.73 -6.16 7.67
CA HIS A 342 -2.81 -7.04 7.20
C HIS A 342 -2.28 -8.45 6.97
N PRO A 343 -3.05 -9.48 7.38
CA PRO A 343 -2.66 -10.87 7.11
C PRO A 343 -2.36 -11.12 5.64
N ARG A 344 -1.37 -11.95 5.38
CA ARG A 344 -0.96 -12.30 4.02
C ARG A 344 -2.08 -12.99 3.25
N GLN A 345 -2.29 -12.60 2.00
CA GLN A 345 -3.34 -13.14 1.14
C GLN A 345 -3.31 -14.67 1.02
N TRP A 346 -2.12 -15.28 1.05
CA TRP A 346 -1.94 -16.73 1.11
C TRP A 346 -2.74 -17.38 2.26
N SER A 347 -2.71 -16.79 3.44
CA SER A 347 -3.43 -17.30 4.60
C SER A 347 -4.89 -16.87 4.64
N VAL A 348 -5.24 -15.73 4.03
CA VAL A 348 -6.62 -15.22 3.99
C VAL A 348 -7.49 -16.04 3.05
N PHE A 349 -6.97 -16.37 1.87
CA PHE A 349 -7.73 -17.00 0.80
C PHE A 349 -7.44 -18.50 0.64
N GLY A 350 -6.30 -18.97 1.14
CA GLY A 350 -5.88 -20.36 1.00
C GLY A 350 -6.85 -21.35 1.67
N ASP A 351 -7.07 -22.50 1.02
CA ASP A 351 -7.91 -23.59 1.51
C ASP A 351 -7.09 -24.78 2.05
N GLY A 352 -5.76 -24.68 2.02
CA GLY A 352 -4.83 -25.72 2.44
C GLY A 352 -4.57 -26.81 1.41
N VAL A 353 -5.26 -26.79 0.26
CA VAL A 353 -5.14 -27.77 -0.82
C VAL A 353 -4.70 -27.11 -2.13
N HIS A 354 -5.34 -26.00 -2.52
CA HIS A 354 -5.15 -25.31 -3.81
C HIS A 354 -4.45 -23.96 -3.62
N ASN A 355 -3.62 -23.84 -2.58
CA ASN A 355 -3.02 -22.56 -2.23
C ASN A 355 -2.17 -21.94 -3.34
N ASP A 356 -1.45 -22.75 -4.13
CA ASP A 356 -0.62 -22.26 -5.25
C ASP A 356 -1.50 -21.64 -6.36
N GLU A 357 -2.64 -22.29 -6.71
CA GLU A 357 -3.60 -21.81 -7.70
C GLU A 357 -4.31 -20.55 -7.22
N ILE A 358 -4.70 -20.53 -5.94
CA ILE A 358 -5.35 -19.38 -5.29
C ILE A 358 -4.40 -18.18 -5.25
N ALA A 359 -3.12 -18.38 -4.89
CA ALA A 359 -2.11 -17.32 -4.92
C ALA A 359 -1.92 -16.74 -6.33
N LYS A 360 -1.95 -17.57 -7.37
CA LYS A 360 -1.89 -17.11 -8.76
C LYS A 360 -3.14 -16.35 -9.19
N LEU A 361 -4.31 -16.78 -8.73
CA LEU A 361 -5.57 -16.08 -8.99
C LEU A 361 -5.60 -14.70 -8.33
N THR A 362 -5.22 -14.60 -7.05
CA THR A 362 -5.18 -13.32 -6.32
C THR A 362 -4.10 -12.38 -6.86
N ALA A 363 -2.95 -12.90 -7.30
CA ALA A 363 -1.96 -12.13 -8.05
C ALA A 363 -2.55 -11.53 -9.34
N ALA A 364 -3.29 -12.30 -10.12
CA ALA A 364 -3.94 -11.79 -11.33
C ALA A 364 -5.06 -10.79 -11.02
N LEU A 365 -5.79 -10.99 -9.91
CA LEU A 365 -6.82 -10.05 -9.44
C LEU A 365 -6.23 -8.65 -9.17
N THR A 366 -5.03 -8.55 -8.64
CA THR A 366 -4.34 -7.27 -8.38
C THR A 366 -3.54 -6.78 -9.57
N LEU A 367 -2.62 -7.60 -10.09
CA LEU A 367 -1.63 -7.19 -11.09
C LEU A 367 -2.21 -6.94 -12.49
N ALA A 368 -3.39 -7.48 -12.81
CA ALA A 368 -4.03 -7.21 -14.10
C ALA A 368 -4.87 -5.92 -14.12
N GLN A 369 -5.02 -5.23 -12.99
CA GLN A 369 -5.80 -3.98 -12.92
C GLN A 369 -5.06 -2.79 -13.56
N ARG A 370 -5.82 -1.77 -13.97
CA ARG A 370 -5.29 -0.42 -14.23
C ARG A 370 -5.06 0.28 -12.90
N GLY A 371 -3.94 0.94 -12.74
CA GLY A 371 -3.58 1.64 -11.52
C GLY A 371 -2.31 1.07 -10.86
N THR A 372 -1.94 1.61 -9.73
CA THR A 372 -0.78 1.18 -8.95
C THR A 372 -1.10 -0.07 -8.15
N VAL A 373 -0.13 -0.96 -8.03
CA VAL A 373 -0.24 -2.15 -7.18
C VAL A 373 0.81 -2.06 -6.07
N LEU A 374 0.37 -2.31 -4.84
CA LEU A 374 1.29 -2.56 -3.73
C LEU A 374 1.46 -4.07 -3.60
N LEU A 375 2.70 -4.52 -3.57
CA LEU A 375 3.09 -5.91 -3.40
C LEU A 375 3.89 -6.04 -2.11
N TYR A 376 3.37 -6.76 -1.14
CA TYR A 376 4.06 -6.98 0.12
C TYR A 376 5.12 -8.08 -0.01
N TYR A 377 6.33 -7.87 0.55
CA TYR A 377 7.42 -8.82 0.41
C TYR A 377 6.99 -10.25 0.75
N GLY A 378 7.42 -11.20 -0.08
CA GLY A 378 7.13 -12.63 0.08
C GLY A 378 5.79 -13.10 -0.49
N GLU A 379 4.91 -12.21 -0.96
CA GLU A 379 3.70 -12.63 -1.68
C GLU A 379 4.05 -13.42 -2.93
N GLU A 380 5.08 -12.99 -3.65
CA GLU A 380 5.54 -13.57 -4.90
C GLU A 380 6.14 -14.96 -4.75
N ILE A 381 6.32 -15.44 -3.53
CA ILE A 381 6.78 -16.80 -3.23
C ILE A 381 5.79 -17.59 -2.36
N GLY A 382 4.60 -17.03 -2.09
CA GLY A 382 3.55 -17.69 -1.33
C GLY A 382 3.79 -17.75 0.18
N MET A 383 4.45 -16.74 0.77
CA MET A 383 4.58 -16.64 2.23
C MET A 383 3.22 -16.48 2.89
N GLY A 384 3.00 -17.22 3.98
CA GLY A 384 1.81 -17.16 4.82
C GLY A 384 1.92 -16.19 5.99
N THR A 385 0.82 -16.06 6.75
CA THR A 385 0.83 -15.45 8.08
C THR A 385 1.08 -16.53 9.12
N MET A 386 2.17 -16.43 9.87
CA MET A 386 2.51 -17.41 10.89
C MET A 386 1.47 -17.44 12.02
N PRO A 387 0.93 -18.62 12.39
CA PRO A 387 -0.02 -18.71 13.49
C PRO A 387 0.58 -18.22 14.81
N ARG A 388 -0.22 -17.46 15.58
CA ARG A 388 0.21 -16.92 16.90
C ARG A 388 0.74 -18.00 17.88
N ALA A 389 0.23 -19.21 17.78
CA ALA A 389 0.70 -20.31 18.62
C ALA A 389 2.17 -20.70 18.31
N GLU A 390 2.60 -20.51 17.08
CA GLU A 390 3.99 -20.78 16.66
C GLU A 390 4.92 -19.63 17.01
N LEU A 391 4.49 -18.39 16.83
CA LEU A 391 5.22 -17.20 17.28
C LEU A 391 5.58 -17.26 18.77
N LYS A 392 4.68 -17.77 19.62
CA LYS A 392 4.91 -17.91 21.06
C LYS A 392 6.00 -18.92 21.44
N LYS A 393 6.35 -19.83 20.55
CA LYS A 393 7.38 -20.86 20.78
C LYS A 393 8.80 -20.35 20.49
N ALA A 394 8.88 -19.23 19.77
CA ALA A 394 10.18 -18.67 19.39
C ALA A 394 10.87 -17.98 20.58
N PRO A 395 12.17 -18.05 20.69
CA PRO A 395 12.94 -17.23 21.62
C PRO A 395 12.94 -15.79 21.09
N ILE A 396 11.92 -15.02 21.45
CA ILE A 396 11.88 -13.58 21.13
C ILE A 396 12.77 -12.88 22.14
N GLY A 397 13.83 -12.21 21.68
CA GLY A 397 14.85 -11.57 22.52
C GLY A 397 14.37 -10.41 23.40
N GLU A 398 13.18 -9.86 23.15
CA GLU A 398 12.54 -8.86 24.00
C GLU A 398 11.12 -9.29 24.35
N LYS A 399 10.76 -9.17 25.65
CA LYS A 399 9.41 -9.43 26.14
C LYS A 399 8.45 -8.39 25.58
N ARG A 400 7.85 -8.68 24.44
CA ARG A 400 6.74 -7.90 23.91
C ARG A 400 5.46 -8.16 24.69
N PRO A 401 4.61 -7.15 24.90
CA PRO A 401 3.22 -7.40 25.25
C PRO A 401 2.61 -8.31 24.17
N VAL A 402 1.97 -9.39 24.59
CA VAL A 402 1.36 -10.43 23.73
C VAL A 402 0.25 -9.87 22.81
N ALA A 403 0.08 -8.57 22.71
CA ALA A 403 -1.00 -7.87 22.05
C ALA A 403 -0.75 -7.58 20.57
N ASP A 404 0.48 -7.56 20.07
CA ASP A 404 0.69 -7.34 18.65
C ASP A 404 0.43 -8.63 17.88
N ILE A 405 -0.75 -8.67 17.25
CA ILE A 405 -1.21 -9.79 16.45
C ILE A 405 -0.57 -9.78 15.05
N ARG A 406 0.16 -8.72 14.69
CA ARG A 406 0.72 -8.47 13.35
C ARG A 406 2.08 -9.14 13.11
N ASP A 407 2.69 -9.76 14.12
CA ASP A 407 4.02 -10.40 13.95
C ASP A 407 3.97 -11.58 12.97
N GLY A 408 2.81 -12.22 12.80
CA GLY A 408 2.64 -13.34 11.90
C GLY A 408 2.89 -13.02 10.44
N GLU A 409 2.51 -11.84 9.99
CA GLU A 409 2.76 -11.36 8.63
C GLU A 409 4.15 -10.73 8.44
N ARG A 410 4.90 -10.50 9.55
CA ARG A 410 6.20 -9.82 9.56
C ARG A 410 7.39 -10.78 9.67
N THR A 411 7.17 -12.09 9.44
CA THR A 411 8.23 -13.11 9.49
C THR A 411 9.32 -12.86 8.45
N PRO A 412 10.59 -13.34 8.71
CA PRO A 412 11.71 -13.14 7.79
C PRO A 412 11.46 -13.65 6.37
N MET A 413 11.92 -12.90 5.38
CA MET A 413 11.88 -13.27 3.97
C MET A 413 12.62 -14.58 3.71
N GLN A 414 12.06 -15.42 2.85
CA GLN A 414 12.57 -16.76 2.55
C GLN A 414 13.39 -16.75 1.25
N TRP A 415 14.71 -16.57 1.35
CA TRP A 415 15.59 -16.49 0.19
C TRP A 415 15.99 -17.85 -0.37
N ASP A 416 16.24 -18.81 0.53
CA ASP A 416 16.67 -20.17 0.14
C ASP A 416 16.29 -21.23 1.18
N ALA A 417 16.66 -22.50 0.93
CA ALA A 417 16.38 -23.62 1.83
C ALA A 417 17.43 -23.82 2.92
N GLY A 418 18.39 -22.92 3.06
CA GLY A 418 19.47 -22.96 4.07
C GLY A 418 19.01 -22.57 5.47
N GLY A 419 19.97 -22.38 6.37
CA GLY A 419 19.70 -21.93 7.73
C GLY A 419 18.98 -20.56 7.72
N ASN A 420 17.99 -20.40 8.60
CA ASN A 420 17.20 -19.18 8.71
C ASN A 420 16.62 -18.70 7.36
N ALA A 421 16.31 -19.63 6.45
CA ALA A 421 15.83 -19.33 5.11
C ALA A 421 16.75 -18.40 4.27
N GLY A 422 18.05 -18.34 4.57
CA GLY A 422 18.98 -17.39 3.93
C GLY A 422 18.80 -15.93 4.36
N PHE A 423 17.93 -15.66 5.31
CA PHE A 423 17.66 -14.30 5.81
C PHE A 423 18.83 -13.75 6.63
N SER A 424 19.40 -14.56 7.53
CA SER A 424 20.43 -14.16 8.50
C SER A 424 21.38 -15.31 8.81
N THR A 425 22.62 -14.97 9.12
CA THR A 425 23.59 -15.91 9.72
C THR A 425 23.44 -16.03 11.23
N GLY A 426 22.79 -15.07 11.88
CA GLY A 426 22.43 -15.07 13.30
C GLY A 426 21.03 -15.59 13.56
N ALA A 427 20.58 -15.53 14.82
CA ALA A 427 19.22 -15.90 15.19
C ALA A 427 18.23 -14.78 14.77
N PRO A 428 17.24 -15.07 13.90
CA PRO A 428 16.29 -14.05 13.46
C PRO A 428 15.43 -13.49 14.60
N TRP A 429 15.06 -12.23 14.53
CA TRP A 429 14.23 -11.55 15.53
C TRP A 429 12.80 -12.10 15.65
N LEU A 430 12.28 -12.69 14.56
CA LEU A 430 11.08 -13.53 14.50
C LEU A 430 11.44 -14.87 13.85
N PRO A 431 10.71 -15.95 14.14
CA PRO A 431 10.96 -17.25 13.51
C PRO A 431 10.69 -17.17 11.99
N VAL A 432 11.41 -17.94 11.20
CA VAL A 432 11.08 -18.20 9.79
C VAL A 432 9.90 -19.18 9.70
N GLU A 433 9.10 -19.09 8.65
CA GLU A 433 8.00 -20.04 8.39
C GLU A 433 8.51 -21.47 8.27
N THR A 434 7.70 -22.43 8.70
CA THR A 434 8.11 -23.85 8.73
C THR A 434 8.27 -24.47 7.34
N ASP A 435 7.62 -23.90 6.35
CA ASP A 435 7.59 -24.37 4.96
C ASP A 435 8.64 -23.70 4.06
N TYR A 436 9.53 -22.87 4.60
CA TYR A 436 10.54 -22.12 3.84
C TYR A 436 11.42 -22.99 2.94
N ARG A 437 11.56 -24.31 3.25
CA ARG A 437 12.31 -25.23 2.38
C ARG A 437 11.60 -25.49 1.06
N LYS A 438 10.27 -25.37 1.01
CA LYS A 438 9.47 -25.50 -0.21
C LYS A 438 9.29 -24.13 -0.87
N TYR A 439 8.79 -23.15 -0.13
CA TYR A 439 8.46 -21.82 -0.60
C TYR A 439 9.59 -20.84 -0.26
N ASN A 440 10.51 -20.66 -1.20
CA ASN A 440 11.60 -19.69 -1.09
C ASN A 440 12.06 -19.24 -2.48
N VAL A 441 12.68 -18.07 -2.55
CA VAL A 441 13.10 -17.46 -3.81
C VAL A 441 13.91 -18.40 -4.69
N ALA A 442 14.92 -19.09 -4.11
CA ALA A 442 15.81 -19.96 -4.87
C ALA A 442 15.10 -21.19 -5.45
N SER A 443 14.11 -21.74 -4.73
CA SER A 443 13.32 -22.89 -5.20
C SER A 443 12.27 -22.46 -6.22
N GLU A 444 11.56 -21.37 -5.95
CA GLU A 444 10.51 -20.85 -6.80
C GLU A 444 11.04 -20.37 -8.16
N LYS A 445 12.19 -19.70 -8.21
CA LYS A 445 12.84 -19.26 -9.47
C LYS A 445 13.23 -20.40 -10.41
N ARG A 446 13.40 -21.61 -9.91
CA ARG A 446 13.77 -22.78 -10.74
C ARG A 446 12.58 -23.48 -11.40
N ARG A 447 11.37 -23.19 -10.97
CA ARG A 447 10.15 -23.83 -11.44
C ARG A 447 9.36 -22.89 -12.34
N ALA A 448 9.10 -23.30 -13.57
CA ALA A 448 8.33 -22.49 -14.53
C ALA A 448 6.85 -22.32 -14.13
N ASP A 449 6.32 -23.26 -13.33
CA ASP A 449 4.95 -23.29 -12.85
C ASP A 449 4.79 -22.72 -11.43
N SER A 450 5.84 -22.12 -10.87
CA SER A 450 5.84 -21.58 -9.51
C SER A 450 5.01 -20.30 -9.36
N ILE A 451 4.76 -19.91 -8.11
CA ILE A 451 4.12 -18.63 -7.78
C ILE A 451 5.02 -17.48 -8.25
N TYR A 452 6.34 -17.55 -7.96
CA TYR A 452 7.30 -16.54 -8.42
C TYR A 452 7.30 -16.34 -9.95
N SER A 453 7.34 -17.44 -10.70
CA SER A 453 7.34 -17.37 -12.16
C SER A 453 6.05 -16.74 -12.71
N TRP A 454 4.92 -17.00 -12.04
CA TRP A 454 3.65 -16.39 -12.34
C TRP A 454 3.63 -14.88 -12.09
N TYR A 455 4.10 -14.44 -10.90
CA TYR A 455 4.24 -13.02 -10.58
C TYR A 455 5.17 -12.32 -11.59
N ALA A 456 6.33 -12.88 -11.85
CA ALA A 456 7.28 -12.32 -12.83
C ALA A 456 6.68 -12.24 -14.25
N GLY A 457 5.89 -13.23 -14.66
CA GLY A 457 5.15 -13.22 -15.92
C GLY A 457 4.11 -12.10 -16.00
N LEU A 458 3.29 -11.93 -14.94
CA LEU A 458 2.31 -10.85 -14.86
C LEU A 458 2.95 -9.47 -14.82
N LEU A 459 4.05 -9.31 -14.08
CA LEU A 459 4.80 -8.05 -14.02
C LEU A 459 5.42 -7.71 -15.38
N LYS A 460 6.01 -8.69 -16.05
CA LYS A 460 6.50 -8.51 -17.42
C LYS A 460 5.38 -8.14 -18.38
N LEU A 461 4.23 -8.80 -18.29
CA LEU A 461 3.06 -8.49 -19.11
C LEU A 461 2.60 -7.04 -18.87
N ARG A 462 2.60 -6.61 -17.60
CA ARG A 462 2.23 -5.26 -17.21
C ARG A 462 3.13 -4.17 -17.81
N HIS A 463 4.42 -4.46 -17.97
CA HIS A 463 5.37 -3.53 -18.58
C HIS A 463 5.40 -3.58 -20.11
N ASP A 464 5.34 -4.76 -20.70
CA ASP A 464 5.62 -4.95 -22.12
C ASP A 464 4.36 -4.87 -22.98
N ASN A 465 3.17 -5.18 -22.44
CA ASN A 465 1.94 -5.21 -23.20
C ASN A 465 1.19 -3.87 -23.10
N ALA A 466 0.93 -3.24 -24.23
CA ALA A 466 0.29 -1.92 -24.27
C ALA A 466 -1.11 -1.91 -23.64
N ALA A 467 -1.91 -2.98 -23.79
CA ALA A 467 -3.21 -3.06 -23.13
C ALA A 467 -3.10 -3.00 -21.61
N PHE A 468 -2.04 -3.56 -21.02
CA PHE A 468 -1.78 -3.48 -19.57
C PHE A 468 -1.12 -2.16 -19.17
N ARG A 469 -0.22 -1.62 -19.98
CA ARG A 469 0.50 -0.40 -19.68
C ARG A 469 -0.41 0.84 -19.77
N GLU A 470 -1.24 0.92 -20.82
CA GLU A 470 -1.97 2.13 -21.23
C GLU A 470 -3.49 1.94 -21.33
N GLY A 471 -3.95 0.67 -21.38
CA GLY A 471 -5.35 0.37 -21.64
C GLY A 471 -6.27 0.74 -20.47
N GLU A 472 -7.42 1.31 -20.80
CA GLU A 472 -8.48 1.59 -19.85
C GLU A 472 -9.20 0.29 -19.44
N TYR A 473 -9.82 0.32 -18.28
CA TYR A 473 -10.65 -0.77 -17.78
C TYR A 473 -11.95 -0.89 -18.57
N VAL A 474 -12.31 -2.10 -18.93
CA VAL A 474 -13.57 -2.43 -19.62
C VAL A 474 -14.36 -3.41 -18.75
N PRO A 475 -15.48 -3.00 -18.13
CA PRO A 475 -16.32 -3.91 -17.37
C PRO A 475 -16.98 -4.92 -18.32
N LEU A 476 -16.90 -6.22 -17.99
CA LEU A 476 -17.49 -7.29 -18.78
C LEU A 476 -18.46 -8.12 -17.94
N ASP A 477 -19.36 -8.83 -18.64
CA ASP A 477 -20.20 -9.85 -18.05
C ASP A 477 -19.72 -11.23 -18.51
N ALA A 478 -19.42 -12.09 -17.54
CA ALA A 478 -19.00 -13.47 -17.79
C ALA A 478 -20.17 -14.42 -18.14
N GLY A 479 -21.43 -13.98 -17.98
CA GLY A 479 -22.61 -14.82 -18.09
C GLY A 479 -22.66 -15.92 -17.03
N ASN A 480 -21.89 -15.77 -15.95
CA ASN A 480 -21.75 -16.73 -14.85
C ASN A 480 -21.35 -15.98 -13.57
N ALA A 481 -22.17 -16.08 -12.53
CA ALA A 481 -21.97 -15.34 -11.27
C ALA A 481 -20.71 -15.79 -10.48
N ASN A 482 -20.18 -16.97 -10.76
CA ASN A 482 -18.97 -17.49 -10.11
C ASN A 482 -17.67 -17.03 -10.80
N VAL A 483 -17.76 -16.22 -11.86
CA VAL A 483 -16.59 -15.79 -12.64
C VAL A 483 -16.54 -14.27 -12.74
N PHE A 484 -15.39 -13.72 -12.48
CA PHE A 484 -15.11 -12.31 -12.71
C PHE A 484 -14.37 -12.13 -14.03
N ALA A 485 -14.90 -11.28 -14.91
CA ALA A 485 -14.28 -10.97 -16.19
C ALA A 485 -14.21 -9.46 -16.41
N PHE A 486 -13.10 -9.00 -16.97
CA PHE A 486 -12.92 -7.62 -17.40
C PHE A 486 -11.94 -7.54 -18.57
N GLY A 487 -11.91 -6.40 -19.19
CA GLY A 487 -10.97 -6.09 -20.27
C GLY A 487 -10.06 -4.93 -19.96
N ARG A 488 -8.97 -4.86 -20.71
CA ARG A 488 -8.09 -3.68 -20.83
C ARG A 488 -8.04 -3.30 -22.30
N ARG A 489 -8.21 -2.02 -22.64
CA ARG A 489 -8.22 -1.57 -24.02
C ARG A 489 -7.56 -0.22 -24.19
N THR A 490 -6.61 -0.11 -25.11
CA THR A 490 -6.01 1.18 -25.50
C THR A 490 -6.90 1.91 -26.51
N VAL A 491 -6.68 3.22 -26.64
CA VAL A 491 -7.33 4.03 -27.70
C VAL A 491 -6.94 3.50 -29.10
N ALA A 492 -5.74 2.98 -29.27
CA ALA A 492 -5.26 2.38 -30.53
C ALA A 492 -5.93 1.03 -30.86
N GLY A 493 -6.69 0.46 -29.93
CA GLY A 493 -7.45 -0.77 -30.11
C GLY A 493 -6.76 -2.06 -29.64
N GLU A 494 -5.53 -1.98 -29.13
CA GLU A 494 -4.91 -3.12 -28.44
C GLU A 494 -5.73 -3.49 -27.21
N ALA A 495 -5.94 -4.79 -27.00
CA ALA A 495 -6.88 -5.27 -26.01
C ALA A 495 -6.40 -6.55 -25.33
N ALA A 496 -6.75 -6.66 -24.05
CA ALA A 496 -6.61 -7.88 -23.27
C ALA A 496 -7.92 -8.22 -22.56
N LEU A 497 -8.24 -9.50 -22.52
CA LEU A 497 -9.33 -10.09 -21.75
C LEU A 497 -8.72 -10.78 -20.52
N ILE A 498 -9.27 -10.53 -19.36
CA ILE A 498 -8.91 -11.18 -18.11
C ILE A 498 -10.14 -11.89 -17.55
N VAL A 499 -10.01 -13.19 -17.22
CA VAL A 499 -11.10 -14.01 -16.67
C VAL A 499 -10.57 -14.79 -15.49
N LEU A 500 -11.24 -14.64 -14.34
CA LEU A 500 -10.89 -15.22 -13.05
C LEU A 500 -12.04 -16.11 -12.56
N ASN A 501 -11.77 -17.37 -12.28
CA ASN A 501 -12.69 -18.29 -11.66
C ASN A 501 -12.28 -18.55 -10.19
N PRO A 502 -12.82 -17.83 -9.20
CA PRO A 502 -12.47 -18.02 -7.80
C PRO A 502 -13.14 -19.26 -7.16
N SER A 503 -13.86 -20.08 -7.92
CA SER A 503 -14.52 -21.28 -7.40
C SER A 503 -13.67 -22.54 -7.58
N GLY A 504 -13.90 -23.55 -6.73
CA GLY A 504 -13.25 -24.86 -6.81
C GLY A 504 -13.82 -25.79 -7.89
N GLU A 505 -14.62 -25.28 -8.83
CA GLU A 505 -15.22 -26.04 -9.92
C GLU A 505 -14.92 -25.41 -11.27
N GLU A 506 -14.87 -26.23 -12.33
CA GLU A 506 -14.79 -25.72 -13.70
C GLU A 506 -16.03 -24.89 -14.03
N GLN A 507 -15.87 -23.69 -14.56
CA GLN A 507 -16.94 -22.78 -14.89
C GLN A 507 -17.02 -22.53 -16.41
N LYS A 508 -18.22 -22.65 -16.98
CA LYS A 508 -18.49 -22.23 -18.35
C LYS A 508 -18.87 -20.75 -18.37
N VAL A 509 -18.26 -20.01 -19.26
CA VAL A 509 -18.48 -18.57 -19.43
C VAL A 509 -18.95 -18.23 -20.84
N ARG A 510 -19.68 -17.13 -20.93
CA ARG A 510 -20.01 -16.46 -22.20
C ARG A 510 -19.79 -14.96 -22.01
N ILE A 511 -18.63 -14.50 -22.41
CA ILE A 511 -18.24 -13.11 -22.21
C ILE A 511 -19.04 -12.18 -23.11
N THR A 512 -19.65 -11.15 -22.51
CA THR A 512 -20.40 -10.07 -23.19
C THR A 512 -19.98 -8.70 -22.66
N GLY A 513 -20.48 -7.63 -23.27
CA GLY A 513 -20.21 -6.26 -22.83
C GLY A 513 -18.98 -5.61 -23.48
N TRP A 514 -18.28 -6.31 -24.39
CA TRP A 514 -17.15 -5.68 -25.08
C TRP A 514 -17.62 -4.56 -26.04
N PRO A 515 -17.08 -3.33 -25.92
CA PRO A 515 -17.48 -2.21 -26.78
C PRO A 515 -17.15 -2.47 -28.25
N GLY A 516 -18.17 -2.42 -29.13
CA GLY A 516 -18.03 -2.70 -30.56
C GLY A 516 -18.09 -4.18 -30.93
N GLY A 517 -18.44 -5.07 -29.98
CA GLY A 517 -18.55 -6.51 -30.19
C GLY A 517 -17.25 -7.28 -29.90
N TRP A 518 -17.31 -8.60 -29.98
CA TRP A 518 -16.19 -9.48 -29.62
C TRP A 518 -14.98 -9.30 -30.56
N PRO A 519 -13.80 -8.86 -30.04
CA PRO A 519 -12.67 -8.52 -30.91
C PRO A 519 -11.84 -9.74 -31.36
N GLY A 520 -12.18 -10.96 -30.91
CA GLY A 520 -11.46 -12.17 -31.28
C GLY A 520 -10.15 -12.37 -30.48
N PHE A 521 -10.25 -12.54 -29.18
CA PHE A 521 -9.11 -12.89 -28.33
C PHE A 521 -8.56 -14.28 -28.67
N SER A 522 -7.50 -14.34 -29.43
CA SER A 522 -6.95 -15.58 -29.99
C SER A 522 -5.51 -15.88 -29.59
N LYS A 523 -4.84 -14.91 -28.92
CA LYS A 523 -3.49 -15.07 -28.39
C LYS A 523 -3.57 -15.25 -26.88
N LEU A 524 -3.21 -16.43 -26.37
CA LEU A 524 -3.01 -16.59 -24.93
C LEU A 524 -1.79 -15.78 -24.51
N LEU A 525 -1.96 -14.94 -23.50
CA LEU A 525 -0.88 -14.16 -22.89
C LEU A 525 -0.37 -14.87 -21.64
N GLU A 526 -1.29 -15.26 -20.74
CA GLU A 526 -0.99 -16.04 -19.52
C GLU A 526 -2.20 -16.90 -19.14
N ALA A 527 -1.97 -18.03 -18.47
CA ALA A 527 -3.03 -18.85 -17.87
C ALA A 527 -2.51 -19.71 -16.72
N SER A 528 -3.34 -19.89 -15.69
CA SER A 528 -3.08 -20.78 -14.57
C SER A 528 -4.39 -21.47 -14.15
N PRO A 529 -4.48 -22.82 -14.13
CA PRO A 529 -3.54 -23.72 -14.78
C PRO A 529 -3.47 -23.48 -16.30
N ALA A 530 -2.48 -24.09 -16.95
CA ALA A 530 -2.27 -23.91 -18.40
C ALA A 530 -3.55 -24.19 -19.19
N ALA A 531 -3.92 -23.27 -20.07
CA ALA A 531 -5.12 -23.31 -20.88
C ALA A 531 -4.82 -22.96 -22.35
N LYS A 532 -5.81 -23.14 -23.23
CA LYS A 532 -5.76 -22.63 -24.59
C LYS A 532 -6.38 -21.24 -24.68
N ALA A 533 -5.96 -20.46 -25.65
CA ALA A 533 -6.61 -19.20 -25.95
C ALA A 533 -8.11 -19.41 -26.24
N PRO A 534 -8.98 -18.47 -25.83
CA PRO A 534 -10.41 -18.53 -26.17
C PRO A 534 -10.63 -18.57 -27.68
N GLY A 535 -11.33 -19.62 -28.18
CA GLY A 535 -11.71 -19.71 -29.59
C GLY A 535 -12.91 -18.83 -29.98
N GLY A 536 -13.56 -18.23 -28.98
CA GLY A 536 -14.74 -17.37 -29.09
C GLY A 536 -15.13 -16.81 -27.75
N SER A 537 -16.27 -16.14 -27.62
CA SER A 537 -16.76 -15.58 -26.38
C SER A 537 -17.21 -16.62 -25.34
N GLY A 538 -17.44 -17.87 -25.73
CA GLY A 538 -17.81 -18.97 -24.85
C GLY A 538 -16.67 -19.99 -24.70
N PHE A 539 -16.27 -20.30 -23.46
CA PHE A 539 -15.22 -21.28 -23.13
C PHE A 539 -15.34 -21.71 -21.64
N SER A 540 -14.52 -22.67 -21.24
CA SER A 540 -14.44 -23.12 -19.83
C SER A 540 -13.19 -22.55 -19.17
N VAL A 541 -13.30 -22.28 -17.86
CA VAL A 541 -12.20 -21.86 -16.98
C VAL A 541 -12.08 -22.87 -15.85
N ALA A 542 -10.90 -23.42 -15.65
CA ALA A 542 -10.60 -24.42 -14.63
C ALA A 542 -10.89 -23.92 -13.20
N PRO A 543 -10.99 -24.80 -12.20
CA PRO A 543 -11.06 -24.42 -10.79
C PRO A 543 -9.90 -23.50 -10.40
N PHE A 544 -10.19 -22.42 -9.68
CA PHE A 544 -9.24 -21.35 -9.33
C PHE A 544 -8.44 -20.81 -10.51
N GLY A 545 -9.03 -20.91 -11.70
CA GLY A 545 -8.37 -20.66 -12.97
C GLY A 545 -8.30 -19.19 -13.35
N VAL A 546 -7.22 -18.84 -14.03
CA VAL A 546 -6.97 -17.53 -14.65
C VAL A 546 -6.73 -17.71 -16.14
N VAL A 547 -7.41 -16.91 -16.97
CA VAL A 547 -7.13 -16.81 -18.41
C VAL A 547 -6.92 -15.35 -18.78
N ILE A 548 -5.76 -15.05 -19.36
CA ILE A 548 -5.43 -13.74 -19.90
C ILE A 548 -5.14 -13.90 -21.40
N ALA A 549 -5.93 -13.23 -22.23
CA ALA A 549 -5.82 -13.36 -23.68
C ALA A 549 -5.79 -11.99 -24.36
N GLY A 550 -5.01 -11.88 -25.43
CA GLY A 550 -4.91 -10.70 -26.28
C GLY A 550 -5.54 -10.91 -27.65
N VAL A 551 -5.86 -9.81 -28.34
CA VAL A 551 -6.07 -9.83 -29.80
C VAL A 551 -4.74 -10.07 -30.52
N ARG A 552 -4.78 -10.58 -31.73
CA ARG A 552 -3.58 -10.83 -32.55
C ARG A 552 -2.87 -9.53 -32.90
#